data_084c24ff762403a3fe47b04db31eb074
#
_entry.id   084c24ff762403a3fe47b04db31eb074
#
_cell.length_a   1.000
_cell.length_b   1.000
_cell.length_c   1.000
_cell.angle_alpha   90.00
_cell.angle_beta   90.00
_cell.angle_gamma   90.00
#
_symmetry.space_group_name_H-M   'P 1'
#
loop_
_entity.id
_entity.type
_entity.pdbx_description
1 polymer ?
#
loop_
_entity_poly.entity_id
_entity_poly.type
_entity_poly.pdbx_seq_one_letter_code
_entity_poly.pdbx_strand_id
1 'polypeptide(L)'
;DAIILGGGAAGLFCAAVAGQRGRRVLVLEKADAVGKKILISGGGRCNFTNLGAGPENYLSANRHFAKSALARYTPRDFLDLVERHGIAWHEKTLGQLFCDGSARQIVAMLLAECEKGGVEIRTGQEIGRIARDDAGFSVEANGETHRAPALVIATGGPSIPKKGGTNLASNRLRQFGLK
;
A
#
# COMPACT_ATOMS: atom_id res chain seq x y z
N ASP A 1 -2.04 10.65 -13.58
CA ASP A 1 -0.62 10.29 -13.77
C ASP A 1 -0.36 8.85 -13.30
N ALA A 2 -1.06 8.37 -12.28
CA ALA A 2 -0.95 7.00 -11.80
C ALA A 2 -2.28 6.43 -11.33
N ILE A 3 -2.53 5.15 -11.63
CA ILE A 3 -3.59 4.35 -11.05
C ILE A 3 -2.95 3.35 -10.09
N ILE A 4 -3.50 3.24 -8.87
CA ILE A 4 -3.04 2.29 -7.85
C ILE A 4 -4.19 1.34 -7.53
N LEU A 5 -3.95 0.04 -7.70
CA LEU A 5 -4.90 -1.00 -7.35
C LEU A 5 -4.62 -1.51 -5.94
N GLY A 6 -5.56 -1.28 -5.04
CA GLY A 6 -5.51 -1.70 -3.64
C GLY A 6 -5.25 -0.55 -2.67
N GLY A 7 -6.18 -0.32 -1.77
CA GLY A 7 -6.14 0.67 -0.68
C GLY A 7 -5.59 0.11 0.63
N GLY A 8 -4.61 -0.79 0.57
CA GLY A 8 -3.86 -1.26 1.73
C GLY A 8 -2.68 -0.36 2.08
N ALA A 9 -1.82 -0.80 3.02
CA ALA A 9 -0.66 -0.03 3.47
C ALA A 9 0.24 0.43 2.31
N ALA A 10 0.61 -0.49 1.42
CA ALA A 10 1.48 -0.20 0.29
C ALA A 10 0.85 0.78 -0.70
N GLY A 11 -0.45 0.58 -1.03
CA GLY A 11 -1.15 1.42 -1.99
C GLY A 11 -1.37 2.83 -1.46
N LEU A 12 -1.85 2.98 -0.23
CA LEU A 12 -2.07 4.29 0.40
C LEU A 12 -0.76 5.05 0.58
N PHE A 13 0.30 4.37 1.04
CA PHE A 13 1.60 5.02 1.21
C PHE A 13 2.19 5.47 -0.14
N CYS A 14 2.14 4.61 -1.17
CA CYS A 14 2.56 4.97 -2.52
C CYS A 14 1.75 6.16 -3.06
N ALA A 15 0.43 6.16 -2.87
CA ALA A 15 -0.44 7.23 -3.31
C ALA A 15 -0.12 8.57 -2.64
N ALA A 16 0.04 8.56 -1.31
CA ALA A 16 0.41 9.73 -0.53
C ALA A 16 1.72 10.35 -1.02
N VAL A 17 2.76 9.52 -1.17
CA VAL A 17 4.08 9.98 -1.65
C VAL A 17 4.01 10.52 -3.07
N ALA A 18 3.28 9.87 -3.97
CA ALA A 18 3.14 10.33 -5.35
C ALA A 18 2.31 11.62 -5.44
N GLY A 19 1.20 11.71 -4.70
CA GLY A 19 0.35 12.89 -4.65
C GLY A 19 1.10 14.11 -4.10
N GLN A 20 1.81 13.96 -2.99
CA GLN A 20 2.63 15.04 -2.42
C GLN A 20 3.81 15.49 -3.31
N ARG A 21 4.16 14.68 -4.31
CA ARG A 21 5.09 15.06 -5.40
C ARG A 21 4.39 15.69 -6.60
N GLY A 22 3.12 16.10 -6.46
CA GLY A 22 2.35 16.76 -7.49
C GLY A 22 1.81 15.82 -8.59
N ARG A 23 1.74 14.51 -8.35
CA ARG A 23 1.13 13.57 -9.30
C ARG A 23 -0.36 13.41 -9.03
N ARG A 24 -1.17 13.39 -10.09
CA ARG A 24 -2.59 13.04 -9.99
C ARG A 24 -2.70 11.53 -9.82
N VAL A 25 -3.22 11.10 -8.68
CA VAL A 25 -3.27 9.68 -8.31
C VAL A 25 -4.72 9.26 -8.05
N LEU A 26 -5.10 8.12 -8.64
CA LEU A 26 -6.36 7.44 -8.38
C LEU A 26 -6.08 6.09 -7.72
N VAL A 27 -6.62 5.87 -6.53
CA VAL A 27 -6.60 4.57 -5.84
C VAL A 27 -7.93 3.87 -6.05
N LEU A 28 -7.90 2.64 -6.56
CA LEU A 28 -9.06 1.78 -6.73
C LEU A 28 -8.97 0.62 -5.73
N GLU A 29 -9.89 0.59 -4.76
CA GLU A 29 -9.97 -0.47 -3.74
C GLU A 29 -11.25 -1.31 -3.95
N LYS A 30 -11.09 -2.62 -4.01
CA LYS A 30 -12.21 -3.55 -4.18
C LYS A 30 -13.14 -3.59 -2.97
N ALA A 31 -12.56 -3.51 -1.77
CA ALA A 31 -13.33 -3.53 -0.54
C ALA A 31 -14.14 -2.23 -0.37
N ASP A 32 -15.15 -2.28 0.48
CA ASP A 32 -15.97 -1.13 0.90
C ASP A 32 -15.20 -0.10 1.74
N ALA A 33 -14.03 -0.47 2.27
CA ALA A 33 -13.15 0.39 3.05
C ALA A 33 -11.68 0.06 2.79
N VAL A 34 -10.82 1.07 2.92
CA VAL A 34 -9.36 0.92 2.83
C VAL A 34 -8.77 0.36 4.13
N GLY A 35 -7.54 -0.13 4.06
CA GLY A 35 -6.76 -0.49 5.24
C GLY A 35 -7.22 -1.75 5.98
N LYS A 36 -8.10 -2.59 5.44
CA LYS A 36 -8.69 -3.75 6.14
C LYS A 36 -7.64 -4.67 6.79
N LYS A 37 -6.50 -4.93 6.11
CA LYS A 37 -5.42 -5.73 6.69
C LYS A 37 -4.67 -5.00 7.80
N ILE A 38 -4.55 -3.68 7.71
CA ILE A 38 -3.96 -2.84 8.77
C ILE A 38 -4.78 -2.99 10.05
N LEU A 39 -6.11 -2.84 9.93
CA LEU A 39 -7.04 -2.85 11.07
C LEU A 39 -7.01 -4.14 11.89
N ILE A 40 -6.67 -5.27 11.28
CA ILE A 40 -6.60 -6.57 11.96
C ILE A 40 -5.18 -6.99 12.36
N SER A 41 -4.17 -6.27 11.89
CA SER A 41 -2.78 -6.58 12.20
C SER A 41 -2.47 -6.31 13.67
N GLY A 42 -1.56 -7.08 14.24
CA GLY A 42 -1.15 -6.90 15.62
C GLY A 42 -2.29 -6.95 16.66
N GLY A 43 -3.35 -7.71 16.37
CA GLY A 43 -4.51 -7.78 17.28
C GLY A 43 -5.31 -6.48 17.35
N GLY A 44 -5.33 -5.70 16.26
CA GLY A 44 -6.03 -4.42 16.16
C GLY A 44 -5.21 -3.20 16.60
N ARG A 45 -3.94 -3.40 16.99
CA ARG A 45 -3.01 -2.32 17.36
C ARG A 45 -1.98 -2.01 16.28
N CYS A 46 -2.00 -2.70 15.17
CA CYS A 46 -1.07 -2.59 14.05
C CYS A 46 0.40 -2.73 14.46
N ASN A 47 1.03 -3.84 14.12
CA ASN A 47 2.49 -3.88 14.05
C ASN A 47 2.92 -3.05 12.82
N PHE A 48 3.20 -1.76 13.03
CA PHE A 48 3.37 -0.83 11.92
C PHE A 48 4.80 -0.78 11.36
N THR A 49 5.81 -1.12 12.17
CA THR A 49 7.19 -1.27 11.71
C THR A 49 8.01 -2.12 12.69
N ASN A 50 9.26 -2.41 12.29
CA ASN A 50 10.28 -3.02 13.14
C ASN A 50 11.58 -2.25 12.98
N LEU A 51 12.17 -1.77 14.08
CA LEU A 51 13.40 -0.97 14.07
C LEU A 51 14.60 -1.73 13.50
N GLY A 52 14.61 -3.05 13.64
CA GLY A 52 15.64 -3.92 13.10
C GLY A 52 15.41 -4.37 11.65
N ALA A 53 14.38 -3.84 10.96
CA ALA A 53 14.13 -4.26 9.58
C ALA A 53 15.19 -3.71 8.62
N GLY A 54 15.92 -4.61 8.00
CA GLY A 54 16.95 -4.33 7.00
C GLY A 54 16.81 -5.21 5.75
N PRO A 55 17.63 -4.98 4.72
CA PRO A 55 17.57 -5.75 3.47
C PRO A 55 17.71 -7.27 3.65
N GLU A 56 18.39 -7.71 4.69
CA GLU A 56 18.61 -9.11 5.05
C GLU A 56 17.33 -9.82 5.50
N ASN A 57 16.31 -9.08 5.93
CA ASN A 57 15.01 -9.61 6.34
C ASN A 57 14.09 -9.89 5.15
N TYR A 58 14.49 -9.53 3.92
CA TYR A 58 13.71 -9.71 2.70
C TYR A 58 14.27 -10.85 1.86
N LEU A 59 13.53 -11.96 1.82
CA LEU A 59 13.91 -13.13 1.02
C LEU A 59 13.49 -12.94 -0.43
N SER A 60 14.44 -13.01 -1.35
CA SER A 60 14.21 -12.87 -2.78
C SER A 60 15.34 -13.55 -3.56
N ALA A 61 15.07 -14.02 -4.79
CA ALA A 61 16.10 -14.47 -5.71
C ALA A 61 17.15 -13.37 -6.00
N ASN A 62 16.73 -12.10 -5.98
CA ASN A 62 17.63 -10.96 -5.98
C ASN A 62 17.81 -10.43 -4.55
N ARG A 63 18.88 -10.84 -3.87
CA ARG A 63 19.20 -10.40 -2.50
C ARG A 63 19.38 -8.88 -2.34
N HIS A 64 19.48 -8.15 -3.43
CA HIS A 64 19.69 -6.70 -3.42
C HIS A 64 18.40 -5.90 -3.68
N PHE A 65 17.30 -6.58 -3.96
CA PHE A 65 16.07 -5.96 -4.44
C PHE A 65 15.50 -4.91 -3.46
N ALA A 66 15.60 -5.12 -2.15
CA ALA A 66 15.07 -4.23 -1.14
C ALA A 66 16.03 -3.08 -0.73
N LYS A 67 17.35 -3.20 -1.05
CA LYS A 67 18.38 -2.28 -0.53
C LYS A 67 18.11 -0.81 -0.84
N SER A 68 17.80 -0.51 -2.10
CA SER A 68 17.57 0.88 -2.52
C SER A 68 16.31 1.49 -1.89
N ALA A 69 15.24 0.70 -1.75
CA ALA A 69 14.00 1.15 -1.13
C ALA A 69 14.22 1.45 0.36
N LEU A 70 14.82 0.52 1.10
CA LEU A 70 15.07 0.66 2.53
C LEU A 70 16.13 1.72 2.87
N ALA A 71 17.08 1.99 1.97
CA ALA A 71 18.03 3.09 2.14
C ALA A 71 17.39 4.47 1.92
N ARG A 72 16.31 4.55 1.13
CA ARG A 72 15.60 5.82 0.86
C ARG A 72 14.46 6.09 1.84
N TYR A 73 13.94 5.06 2.46
CA TYR A 73 12.87 5.14 3.43
C TYR A 73 13.06 4.03 4.47
N THR A 74 13.56 4.42 5.60
CA THR A 74 13.92 3.51 6.70
C THR A 74 12.75 3.25 7.63
N PRO A 75 12.82 2.23 8.51
CA PRO A 75 11.86 2.07 9.60
C PRO A 75 11.73 3.32 10.49
N ARG A 76 12.84 4.07 10.69
CA ARG A 76 12.85 5.31 11.46
C ARG A 76 12.05 6.41 10.76
N ASP A 77 12.16 6.56 9.45
CA ASP A 77 11.37 7.55 8.70
C ASP A 77 9.87 7.31 8.84
N PHE A 78 9.45 6.03 8.87
CA PHE A 78 8.05 5.69 9.11
C PHE A 78 7.62 5.96 10.54
N LEU A 79 8.48 5.68 11.53
CA LEU A 79 8.22 6.01 12.92
C LEU A 79 8.08 7.53 13.11
N ASP A 80 8.96 8.33 12.49
CA ASP A 80 8.88 9.79 12.52
C ASP A 80 7.55 10.30 11.91
N LEU A 81 7.02 9.63 10.89
CA LEU A 81 5.69 9.92 10.36
C LEU A 81 4.60 9.65 11.40
N VAL A 82 4.64 8.51 12.06
CA VAL A 82 3.70 8.13 13.14
C VAL A 82 3.73 9.15 14.27
N GLU A 83 4.92 9.56 14.70
CA GLU A 83 5.14 10.56 15.76
C GLU A 83 4.62 11.95 15.36
N ARG A 84 4.83 12.38 14.09
CA ARG A 84 4.28 13.66 13.58
C ARG A 84 2.76 13.70 13.59
N HIS A 85 2.10 12.55 13.50
CA HIS A 85 0.65 12.44 13.62
C HIS A 85 0.17 12.28 15.08
N GLY A 86 1.06 12.38 16.06
CA GLY A 86 0.72 12.27 17.49
C GLY A 86 0.23 10.89 17.91
N ILE A 87 0.60 9.84 17.17
CA ILE A 87 0.18 8.47 17.47
C ILE A 87 1.13 7.87 18.50
N ALA A 88 0.61 7.62 19.71
CA ALA A 88 1.35 6.95 20.77
C ALA A 88 1.62 5.47 20.40
N TRP A 89 2.81 5.00 20.75
CA TRP A 89 3.28 3.67 20.40
C TRP A 89 4.19 3.06 21.48
N HIS A 90 4.36 1.75 21.43
CA HIS A 90 5.33 1.03 22.26
C HIS A 90 6.07 -0.03 21.45
N GLU A 91 7.28 -0.33 21.88
CA GLU A 91 8.02 -1.49 21.43
C GLU A 91 7.56 -2.73 22.22
N LYS A 92 7.29 -3.82 21.53
CA LYS A 92 6.89 -5.08 22.15
C LYS A 92 8.10 -6.00 22.33
N THR A 93 8.43 -6.76 21.29
CA THR A 93 9.57 -7.69 21.29
C THR A 93 10.33 -7.57 19.97
N LEU A 94 11.64 -7.76 20.01
CA LEU A 94 12.48 -7.81 18.80
C LEU A 94 12.34 -6.60 17.88
N GLY A 95 12.18 -5.41 18.44
CA GLY A 95 12.07 -4.16 17.67
C GLY A 95 10.71 -3.92 17.00
N GLN A 96 9.70 -4.74 17.29
CA GLN A 96 8.34 -4.57 16.75
C GLN A 96 7.61 -3.40 17.42
N LEU A 97 7.10 -2.46 16.63
CA LEU A 97 6.37 -1.29 17.12
C LEU A 97 4.88 -1.40 16.87
N PHE A 98 4.09 -1.08 17.91
CA PHE A 98 2.63 -1.15 17.90
C PHE A 98 2.04 0.17 18.37
N CYS A 99 0.85 0.52 17.85
CA CYS A 99 0.07 1.63 18.40
C CYS A 99 -0.43 1.28 19.81
N ASP A 100 -0.40 2.25 20.71
CA ASP A 100 -1.01 2.09 22.06
C ASP A 100 -2.53 2.02 21.99
N GLY A 101 -3.12 2.82 21.12
CA GLY A 101 -4.56 2.89 20.91
C GLY A 101 -5.07 1.84 19.91
N SER A 102 -5.18 2.21 18.66
CA SER A 102 -5.84 1.39 17.64
C SER A 102 -5.14 1.48 16.29
N ALA A 103 -5.15 0.39 15.53
CA ALA A 103 -4.74 0.34 14.12
C ALA A 103 -5.48 1.36 13.23
N ARG A 104 -6.65 1.84 13.66
CA ARG A 104 -7.40 2.90 12.97
C ARG A 104 -6.60 4.20 12.87
N GLN A 105 -5.71 4.47 13.84
CA GLN A 105 -4.85 5.66 13.83
C GLN A 105 -3.88 5.63 12.64
N ILE A 106 -3.30 4.47 12.32
CA ILE A 106 -2.44 4.31 11.15
C ILE A 106 -3.23 4.47 9.85
N VAL A 107 -4.45 3.93 9.77
CA VAL A 107 -5.30 4.14 8.58
C VAL A 107 -5.64 5.61 8.42
N ALA A 108 -6.06 6.30 9.50
CA ALA A 108 -6.37 7.72 9.48
C ALA A 108 -5.15 8.57 9.07
N MET A 109 -3.96 8.25 9.59
CA MET A 109 -2.71 8.89 9.20
C MET A 109 -2.45 8.76 7.68
N LEU A 110 -2.55 7.54 7.14
CA LEU A 110 -2.33 7.31 5.71
C LEU A 110 -3.35 8.03 4.83
N LEU A 111 -4.61 8.10 5.26
CA LEU A 111 -5.65 8.86 4.57
C LEU A 111 -5.38 10.37 4.62
N ALA A 112 -4.96 10.91 5.75
CA ALA A 112 -4.58 12.31 5.88
C ALA A 112 -3.37 12.65 4.97
N GLU A 113 -2.38 11.76 4.87
CA GLU A 113 -1.27 11.94 3.95
C GLU A 113 -1.70 11.87 2.48
N CYS A 114 -2.66 11.02 2.13
CA CYS A 114 -3.28 11.00 0.79
C CYS A 114 -4.03 12.30 0.50
N GLU A 115 -4.82 12.80 1.45
CA GLU A 115 -5.56 14.06 1.33
C GLU A 115 -4.63 15.25 1.09
N LYS A 116 -3.52 15.37 1.82
CA LYS A 116 -2.47 16.37 1.58
C LYS A 116 -1.92 16.34 0.15
N GLY A 117 -1.87 15.14 -0.44
CA GLY A 117 -1.43 14.93 -1.82
C GLY A 117 -2.53 15.05 -2.87
N GLY A 118 -3.78 15.39 -2.49
CA GLY A 118 -4.90 15.47 -3.42
C GLY A 118 -5.23 14.13 -4.10
N VAL A 119 -5.01 13.01 -3.41
CA VAL A 119 -5.25 11.66 -3.94
C VAL A 119 -6.73 11.36 -3.97
N GLU A 120 -7.25 10.90 -5.12
CA GLU A 120 -8.59 10.37 -5.24
C GLU A 120 -8.61 8.89 -4.84
N ILE A 121 -9.50 8.52 -3.92
CA ILE A 121 -9.67 7.13 -3.45
C ILE A 121 -11.11 6.69 -3.71
N ARG A 122 -11.28 5.61 -4.46
CA ARG A 122 -12.57 4.96 -4.71
C ARG A 122 -12.59 3.56 -4.13
N THR A 123 -13.53 3.29 -3.25
CA THR A 123 -13.80 1.97 -2.67
C THR A 123 -14.93 1.25 -3.38
N GLY A 124 -15.14 -0.05 -3.12
CA GLY A 124 -16.16 -0.85 -3.78
C GLY A 124 -15.92 -1.05 -5.27
N GLN A 125 -14.68 -1.00 -5.72
CA GLN A 125 -14.32 -1.04 -7.13
C GLN A 125 -14.00 -2.47 -7.58
N GLU A 126 -14.87 -3.04 -8.39
CA GLU A 126 -14.60 -4.33 -9.01
C GLU A 126 -13.72 -4.13 -10.26
N ILE A 127 -12.48 -4.64 -10.18
CA ILE A 127 -11.49 -4.47 -11.25
C ILE A 127 -11.71 -5.51 -12.34
N GLY A 128 -12.07 -5.03 -13.52
CA GLY A 128 -12.25 -5.82 -14.74
C GLY A 128 -10.96 -5.98 -15.54
N ARG A 129 -10.99 -5.57 -16.80
CA ARG A 129 -9.86 -5.67 -17.72
C ARG A 129 -8.79 -4.63 -17.38
N ILE A 130 -7.54 -5.07 -17.48
CA ILE A 130 -6.37 -4.19 -17.46
C ILE A 130 -5.66 -4.38 -18.79
N ALA A 131 -5.33 -3.28 -19.48
CA ALA A 131 -4.56 -3.33 -20.72
C ALA A 131 -3.45 -2.29 -20.71
N ARG A 132 -2.47 -2.47 -21.56
CA ARG A 132 -1.36 -1.54 -21.80
C ARG A 132 -1.27 -1.26 -23.28
N ASP A 133 -1.06 -0.01 -23.63
CA ASP A 133 -0.75 0.49 -24.98
C ASP A 133 0.41 1.50 -24.89
N ASP A 134 0.72 2.17 -26.01
CA ASP A 134 1.82 3.15 -26.07
C ASP A 134 1.55 4.39 -25.20
N ALA A 135 0.29 4.69 -24.88
CA ALA A 135 -0.11 5.81 -24.03
C ALA A 135 -0.08 5.47 -22.54
N GLY A 136 0.10 4.20 -22.16
CA GLY A 136 0.16 3.74 -20.78
C GLY A 136 -0.80 2.59 -20.47
N PHE A 137 -1.50 2.70 -19.34
CA PHE A 137 -2.39 1.65 -18.83
C PHE A 137 -3.85 2.10 -18.85
N SER A 138 -4.74 1.17 -19.16
CA SER A 138 -6.18 1.30 -18.97
C SER A 138 -6.68 0.25 -17.98
N VAL A 139 -7.55 0.66 -17.07
CA VAL A 139 -8.16 -0.19 -16.03
C VAL A 139 -9.66 0.00 -16.07
N GLU A 140 -10.39 -1.08 -16.26
CA GLU A 140 -11.84 -1.10 -16.08
C GLU A 140 -12.18 -1.32 -14.60
N ALA A 141 -13.01 -0.44 -14.05
CA ALA A 141 -13.54 -0.56 -12.70
C ALA A 141 -15.02 -0.19 -12.69
N ASN A 142 -15.88 -1.09 -12.22
CA ASN A 142 -17.35 -0.90 -12.20
C ASN A 142 -17.94 -0.42 -13.54
N GLY A 143 -17.37 -0.86 -14.67
CA GLY A 143 -17.82 -0.46 -16.02
C GLY A 143 -17.23 0.86 -16.54
N GLU A 144 -16.51 1.62 -15.73
CA GLU A 144 -15.76 2.79 -16.16
C GLU A 144 -14.33 2.42 -16.55
N THR A 145 -13.77 3.09 -17.55
CA THR A 145 -12.36 2.93 -17.96
C THR A 145 -11.52 4.11 -17.49
N HIS A 146 -10.54 3.84 -16.65
CA HIS A 146 -9.55 4.80 -16.19
C HIS A 146 -8.23 4.62 -16.94
N ARG A 147 -7.55 5.73 -17.30
CA ARG A 147 -6.29 5.70 -18.03
C ARG A 147 -5.21 6.49 -17.28
N ALA A 148 -3.99 5.94 -17.25
CA ALA A 148 -2.82 6.64 -16.72
C ALA A 148 -1.52 6.10 -17.32
N PRO A 149 -0.47 6.91 -17.40
CA PRO A 149 0.87 6.47 -17.82
C PRO A 149 1.47 5.39 -16.92
N ALA A 150 1.11 5.38 -15.63
CA ALA A 150 1.64 4.42 -14.66
C ALA A 150 0.53 3.63 -13.95
N LEU A 151 0.82 2.34 -13.70
CA LEU A 151 -0.03 1.45 -12.92
C LEU A 151 0.77 0.80 -11.78
N VAL A 152 0.23 0.87 -10.56
CA VAL A 152 0.78 0.19 -9.39
C VAL A 152 -0.19 -0.89 -8.93
N ILE A 153 0.29 -2.12 -8.81
CA ILE A 153 -0.48 -3.24 -8.29
C ILE A 153 -0.10 -3.47 -6.82
N ALA A 154 -0.96 -3.01 -5.91
CA ALA A 154 -0.78 -3.06 -4.46
C ALA A 154 -1.88 -3.86 -3.75
N THR A 155 -2.48 -4.83 -4.44
CA THR A 155 -3.64 -5.62 -3.95
C THR A 155 -3.28 -6.60 -2.83
N GLY A 156 -2.00 -6.70 -2.48
CA GLY A 156 -1.50 -7.66 -1.49
C GLY A 156 -1.46 -9.09 -2.03
N GLY A 157 -0.93 -9.98 -1.20
CA GLY A 157 -0.80 -11.41 -1.51
C GLY A 157 -1.85 -12.27 -0.82
N PRO A 158 -1.83 -13.61 -1.03
CA PRO A 158 -2.79 -14.59 -0.51
C PRO A 158 -2.59 -14.92 0.97
N SER A 159 -1.85 -14.13 1.73
CA SER A 159 -1.44 -14.41 3.11
C SER A 159 -2.61 -14.68 4.10
N ILE A 160 -3.82 -14.23 3.77
CA ILE A 160 -5.03 -14.53 4.58
C ILE A 160 -6.19 -14.80 3.61
N PRO A 161 -6.33 -16.04 3.07
CA PRO A 161 -7.36 -16.37 2.07
C PRO A 161 -8.79 -16.09 2.53
N LYS A 162 -9.10 -16.38 3.80
CA LYS A 162 -10.43 -16.17 4.40
C LYS A 162 -10.85 -14.69 4.50
N LYS A 163 -9.93 -13.74 4.27
CA LYS A 163 -10.18 -12.29 4.39
C LYS A 163 -9.88 -11.52 3.10
N GLY A 164 -10.10 -12.16 1.94
CA GLY A 164 -10.00 -11.50 0.63
C GLY A 164 -8.59 -11.45 0.05
N GLY A 165 -7.65 -12.26 0.57
CA GLY A 165 -6.38 -12.51 -0.11
C GLY A 165 -6.64 -13.14 -1.47
N THR A 166 -6.35 -12.43 -2.54
CA THR A 166 -6.59 -12.92 -3.92
C THR A 166 -5.27 -13.10 -4.64
N ASN A 167 -5.21 -14.09 -5.53
CA ASN A 167 -4.13 -14.23 -6.52
C ASN A 167 -4.22 -13.16 -7.63
N LEU A 168 -5.02 -12.10 -7.42
CA LEU A 168 -5.26 -11.08 -8.43
C LEU A 168 -3.95 -10.43 -8.89
N ALA A 169 -3.07 -10.09 -7.93
CA ALA A 169 -1.76 -9.53 -8.26
C ALA A 169 -0.95 -10.46 -9.16
N SER A 170 -0.76 -11.72 -8.75
CA SER A 170 0.02 -12.71 -9.51
C SER A 170 -0.56 -12.97 -10.90
N ASN A 171 -1.88 -13.10 -11.00
CA ASN A 171 -2.53 -13.34 -12.29
C ASN A 171 -2.43 -12.14 -13.23
N ARG A 172 -2.53 -10.91 -12.69
CA ARG A 172 -2.41 -9.68 -13.48
C ARG A 172 -0.97 -9.36 -13.88
N LEU A 173 0.01 -9.69 -13.02
CA LEU A 173 1.42 -9.52 -13.34
C LEU A 173 1.88 -10.42 -14.49
N ARG A 174 1.36 -11.65 -14.54
CA ARG A 174 1.68 -12.61 -15.62
C ARG A 174 1.30 -12.09 -17.02
N GLN A 175 0.20 -11.36 -17.16
CA GLN A 175 -0.21 -10.81 -18.46
C GLN A 175 0.76 -9.75 -19.00
N PHE A 176 1.61 -9.16 -18.12
CA PHE A 176 2.66 -8.22 -18.49
C PHE A 176 4.06 -8.86 -18.53
N GLY A 177 4.15 -10.21 -18.52
CA GLY A 177 5.41 -10.95 -18.58
C GLY A 177 6.20 -10.95 -17.27
N LEU A 178 5.61 -10.51 -16.17
CA LEU A 178 6.22 -10.55 -14.84
C LEU A 178 5.90 -11.87 -14.13
N LYS A 179 6.92 -12.47 -13.49
CA LYS A 179 6.83 -13.73 -12.75
C LYS A 179 6.68 -13.49 -11.25
#